data_bc1ae40e3068494d425c8ec96f30256a
#
_entry.id   bc1ae40e3068494d425c8ec96f30256a
#
_cell.length_a   1.000
_cell.length_b   1.000
_cell.length_c   1.000
_cell.angle_alpha   90.00
_cell.angle_beta   90.00
_cell.angle_gamma   90.00
#
_symmetry.space_group_name_H-M   'P 1'
#
loop_
_entity.id
_entity.type
_entity.pdbx_description
1 polymer ?
#
loop_
_entity_poly.entity_id
_entity_poly.type
_entity_poly.pdbx_seq_one_letter_code
_entity_poly.pdbx_strand_id
1 'polypeptide(L)'
;MGTFEDVAKIQDALKRGVDAVYLNYVAGDALVKPIVDVLEKMKVSRFIAASVPDLYQEVEGPFAAWYRQQMGKVWQSKYRQAADVIEGSTLDYVLLRITWMYNDAQHTQVHLTTKGQPFTESQVTREGVAQLVTDLLTGKQDYHRESLGVGEPDTAWRKPSFY
;
A
#
# COMPACT_ATOMS: atom_id res chain seq x y z
N MET A 1 -21.93 11.43 -2.84
CA MET A 1 -20.57 11.14 -3.26
C MET A 1 -19.65 12.21 -2.67
N GLY A 2 -18.51 11.88 -2.09
CA GLY A 2 -17.54 12.82 -1.50
C GLY A 2 -16.15 12.60 -2.10
N THR A 3 -15.24 13.54 -1.85
CA THR A 3 -13.81 13.38 -2.14
C THR A 3 -13.08 12.92 -0.87
N PHE A 4 -11.83 12.49 -1.00
CA PHE A 4 -10.97 12.15 0.15
C PHE A 4 -10.70 13.35 1.07
N GLU A 5 -10.91 14.58 0.57
CA GLU A 5 -10.77 15.83 1.33
C GLU A 5 -12.00 16.10 2.22
N ASP A 6 -13.11 15.40 1.98
CA ASP A 6 -14.35 15.57 2.75
C ASP A 6 -14.33 14.72 4.03
N VAL A 7 -13.49 15.15 4.96
CA VAL A 7 -13.26 14.49 6.26
C VAL A 7 -14.56 14.29 7.04
N ALA A 8 -15.52 15.25 6.91
CA ALA A 8 -16.80 15.14 7.59
C ALA A 8 -17.64 13.96 7.09
N LYS A 9 -17.62 13.71 5.78
CA LYS A 9 -18.31 12.54 5.21
C LYS A 9 -17.63 11.22 5.56
N ILE A 10 -16.30 11.21 5.62
CA ILE A 10 -15.56 10.03 6.10
C ILE A 10 -15.98 9.73 7.54
N GLN A 11 -15.95 10.74 8.42
CA GLN A 11 -16.37 10.59 9.81
C GLN A 11 -17.82 10.09 9.92
N ASP A 12 -18.73 10.62 9.11
CA ASP A 12 -20.14 10.20 9.13
C ASP A 12 -20.33 8.75 8.66
N ALA A 13 -19.58 8.32 7.65
CA ALA A 13 -19.56 6.92 7.23
C ALA A 13 -19.07 5.98 8.35
N LEU A 14 -18.02 6.38 9.08
CA LEU A 14 -17.44 5.60 10.18
C LEU A 14 -18.37 5.47 11.40
N LYS A 15 -19.28 6.43 11.64
CA LYS A 15 -20.27 6.36 12.73
C LYS A 15 -21.22 5.16 12.65
N ARG A 16 -21.33 4.55 11.48
CA ARG A 16 -22.18 3.36 11.26
C ARG A 16 -21.60 2.07 11.80
N GLY A 17 -20.37 2.12 12.35
CA GLY A 17 -19.58 0.98 12.78
C GLY A 17 -18.83 0.36 11.58
N VAL A 18 -17.51 0.51 11.60
CA VAL A 18 -16.62 -0.01 10.55
C VAL A 18 -15.46 -0.71 11.23
N ASP A 19 -15.26 -1.99 10.93
CA ASP A 19 -14.19 -2.80 11.49
C ASP A 19 -12.84 -2.50 10.87
N ALA A 20 -12.82 -2.17 9.55
CA ALA A 20 -11.61 -1.88 8.81
C ALA A 20 -11.82 -0.83 7.73
N VAL A 21 -10.74 -0.14 7.38
CA VAL A 21 -10.70 0.80 6.25
C VAL A 21 -9.57 0.40 5.30
N TYR A 22 -9.90 0.27 4.02
CA TYR A 22 -8.91 0.14 2.94
C TYR A 22 -8.82 1.44 2.16
N LEU A 23 -7.67 2.09 2.21
CA LEU A 23 -7.36 3.28 1.41
C LEU A 23 -6.61 2.84 0.14
N ASN A 24 -7.32 2.81 -0.97
CA ASN A 24 -6.78 2.32 -2.26
C ASN A 24 -5.80 3.28 -2.93
N TYR A 25 -5.53 4.44 -2.35
CA TYR A 25 -4.64 5.43 -2.94
C TYR A 25 -4.00 6.33 -1.88
N VAL A 26 -2.67 6.29 -1.78
CA VAL A 26 -1.89 7.15 -0.91
C VAL A 26 -1.12 8.16 -1.75
N ALA A 27 -1.70 9.35 -1.94
CA ALA A 27 -1.16 10.38 -2.84
C ALA A 27 -0.15 11.34 -2.19
N GLY A 28 -0.20 11.52 -0.87
CA GLY A 28 0.67 12.43 -0.13
C GLY A 28 0.18 12.66 1.29
N ASP A 29 1.02 13.25 2.12
CA ASP A 29 0.76 13.53 3.53
C ASP A 29 -0.44 14.46 3.75
N ALA A 30 -0.59 15.49 2.93
CA ALA A 30 -1.70 16.43 3.01
C ALA A 30 -3.08 15.76 2.86
N LEU A 31 -3.17 14.66 2.08
CA LEU A 31 -4.38 13.87 1.95
C LEU A 31 -4.51 12.85 3.08
N VAL A 32 -3.42 12.17 3.41
CA VAL A 32 -3.42 11.02 4.32
C VAL A 32 -3.59 11.43 5.77
N LYS A 33 -2.95 12.54 6.19
CA LYS A 33 -3.00 12.98 7.59
C LYS A 33 -4.42 13.22 8.11
N PRO A 34 -5.32 13.98 7.45
CA PRO A 34 -6.70 14.15 7.91
C PRO A 34 -7.48 12.83 8.00
N ILE A 35 -7.19 11.87 7.10
CA ILE A 35 -7.81 10.54 7.14
C ILE A 35 -7.33 9.79 8.38
N VAL A 36 -6.01 9.71 8.61
CA VAL A 36 -5.42 9.05 9.78
C VAL A 36 -5.97 9.64 11.07
N ASP A 37 -6.00 10.98 11.19
CA ASP A 37 -6.51 11.68 12.39
C ASP A 37 -7.98 11.28 12.69
N VAL A 38 -8.81 11.12 11.65
CA VAL A 38 -10.21 10.67 11.81
C VAL A 38 -10.28 9.19 12.19
N LEU A 39 -9.49 8.33 11.56
CA LEU A 39 -9.47 6.90 11.87
C LEU A 39 -9.05 6.65 13.32
N GLU A 40 -8.03 7.36 13.81
CA GLU A 40 -7.60 7.31 15.21
C GLU A 40 -8.69 7.80 16.16
N LYS A 41 -9.29 8.96 15.87
CA LYS A 41 -10.40 9.53 16.67
C LYS A 41 -11.61 8.59 16.75
N MET A 42 -11.92 7.90 15.66
CA MET A 42 -13.02 6.95 15.57
C MET A 42 -12.66 5.54 16.06
N LYS A 43 -11.39 5.32 16.45
CA LYS A 43 -10.88 4.03 16.95
C LYS A 43 -11.12 2.88 15.97
N VAL A 44 -10.86 3.13 14.68
CA VAL A 44 -10.94 2.08 13.65
C VAL A 44 -9.94 0.97 13.97
N SER A 45 -10.40 -0.27 14.01
CA SER A 45 -9.60 -1.41 14.46
C SER A 45 -8.51 -1.83 13.48
N ARG A 46 -8.72 -1.58 12.17
CA ARG A 46 -7.81 -2.03 11.12
C ARG A 46 -7.70 -1.00 10.00
N PHE A 47 -6.49 -0.66 9.59
CA PHE A 47 -6.22 0.24 8.47
C PHE A 47 -5.27 -0.39 7.46
N ILE A 48 -5.71 -0.58 6.22
CA ILE A 48 -4.87 -1.04 5.12
C ILE A 48 -4.76 0.11 4.11
N ALA A 49 -3.53 0.43 3.68
CA ALA A 49 -3.29 1.51 2.73
C ALA A 49 -2.41 1.05 1.57
N ALA A 50 -2.84 1.34 0.34
CA ALA A 50 -2.05 1.09 -0.86
C ALA A 50 -1.06 2.22 -1.10
N SER A 51 0.20 1.88 -1.35
CA SER A 51 1.30 2.77 -1.68
C SER A 51 2.16 2.17 -2.79
N VAL A 52 3.35 2.69 -2.99
CA VAL A 52 4.30 2.29 -4.04
C VAL A 52 5.61 1.80 -3.43
N PRO A 53 6.40 0.96 -4.12
CA PRO A 53 7.73 0.54 -3.69
C PRO A 53 8.73 1.70 -3.62
N ASP A 54 9.94 1.43 -3.15
CA ASP A 54 11.07 2.34 -3.03
C ASP A 54 10.91 3.45 -1.99
N LEU A 55 9.97 3.31 -1.06
CA LEU A 55 9.78 4.24 0.05
C LEU A 55 11.03 4.30 0.95
N TYR A 56 11.81 3.22 1.01
CA TYR A 56 13.00 3.05 1.87
C TYR A 56 14.26 2.75 1.05
N GLN A 57 14.25 3.03 -0.27
CA GLN A 57 15.32 2.70 -1.22
C GLN A 57 15.52 1.18 -1.39
N GLU A 58 14.47 0.40 -1.19
CA GLU A 58 14.51 -1.07 -1.17
C GLU A 58 14.40 -1.72 -2.55
N VAL A 59 14.06 -0.97 -3.61
CA VAL A 59 13.96 -1.55 -4.95
C VAL A 59 15.37 -1.83 -5.48
N GLU A 60 15.62 -3.10 -5.76
CA GLU A 60 16.93 -3.62 -6.19
C GLU A 60 16.84 -4.46 -7.47
N GLY A 61 17.99 -4.97 -7.92
CA GLY A 61 18.09 -5.86 -9.09
C GLY A 61 17.79 -5.17 -10.43
N PRO A 62 17.44 -5.97 -11.47
CA PRO A 62 17.24 -5.47 -12.83
C PRO A 62 16.14 -4.42 -12.95
N PHE A 63 15.14 -4.45 -12.07
CA PHE A 63 13.99 -3.55 -12.05
C PHE A 63 14.33 -2.13 -11.58
N ALA A 64 15.31 -1.97 -10.69
CA ALA A 64 15.59 -0.72 -9.98
C ALA A 64 15.82 0.48 -10.91
N ALA A 65 16.63 0.30 -11.96
CA ALA A 65 16.96 1.40 -12.88
C ALA A 65 15.73 1.89 -13.65
N TRP A 66 14.92 0.96 -14.18
CA TRP A 66 13.69 1.28 -14.89
C TRP A 66 12.66 1.91 -13.94
N TYR A 67 12.48 1.35 -12.75
CA TYR A 67 11.57 1.87 -11.74
C TYR A 67 11.87 3.33 -11.40
N ARG A 68 13.13 3.63 -11.07
CA ARG A 68 13.55 4.99 -10.70
C ARG A 68 13.52 5.97 -11.86
N GLN A 69 13.66 5.49 -13.09
CA GLN A 69 13.43 6.32 -14.30
C GLN A 69 11.96 6.75 -14.40
N GLN A 70 11.00 5.88 -14.06
CA GLN A 70 9.56 6.18 -14.13
C GLN A 70 9.08 7.01 -12.94
N MET A 71 9.50 6.65 -11.72
CA MET A 71 8.94 7.17 -10.47
C MET A 71 9.81 8.22 -9.78
N GLY A 72 11.08 8.35 -10.20
CA GLY A 72 12.05 9.21 -9.53
C GLY A 72 12.47 8.67 -8.16
N LYS A 73 12.87 9.59 -7.28
CA LYS A 73 13.30 9.28 -5.91
C LYS A 73 12.10 9.19 -4.97
N VAL A 74 11.38 8.08 -4.99
CA VAL A 74 10.18 7.85 -4.17
C VAL A 74 10.44 8.08 -2.68
N TRP A 75 11.63 7.70 -2.17
CA TRP A 75 12.03 7.90 -0.77
C TRP A 75 12.21 9.37 -0.34
N GLN A 76 12.15 10.32 -1.29
CA GLN A 76 12.17 11.78 -1.05
C GLN A 76 10.87 12.46 -1.51
N SER A 77 9.84 11.68 -1.81
CA SER A 77 8.60 12.15 -2.41
C SER A 77 7.47 12.27 -1.40
N LYS A 78 6.35 12.82 -1.86
CA LYS A 78 5.08 12.83 -1.11
C LYS A 78 4.59 11.44 -0.67
N TYR A 79 4.95 10.37 -1.39
CA TYR A 79 4.61 9.00 -0.99
C TYR A 79 5.33 8.59 0.29
N ARG A 80 6.60 8.99 0.43
CA ARG A 80 7.37 8.76 1.66
C ARG A 80 6.77 9.55 2.83
N GLN A 81 6.44 10.82 2.63
CA GLN A 81 5.80 11.66 3.65
C GLN A 81 4.47 11.07 4.13
N ALA A 82 3.65 10.57 3.20
CA ALA A 82 2.41 9.88 3.54
C ALA A 82 2.64 8.58 4.33
N ALA A 83 3.67 7.80 3.96
CA ALA A 83 4.06 6.60 4.70
C ALA A 83 4.50 6.96 6.14
N ASP A 84 5.28 8.04 6.32
CA ASP A 84 5.70 8.51 7.64
C ASP A 84 4.51 8.87 8.54
N VAL A 85 3.44 9.47 7.98
CA VAL A 85 2.20 9.76 8.72
C VAL A 85 1.52 8.47 9.16
N ILE A 86 1.39 7.48 8.27
CA ILE A 86 0.76 6.19 8.60
C ILE A 86 1.57 5.43 9.64
N GLU A 87 2.88 5.34 9.44
CA GLU A 87 3.80 4.62 10.35
C GLU A 87 3.90 5.28 11.73
N GLY A 88 3.78 6.61 11.80
CA GLY A 88 3.76 7.38 13.03
C GLY A 88 2.43 7.35 13.79
N SER A 89 1.35 6.82 13.18
CA SER A 89 0.03 6.75 13.80
C SER A 89 -0.05 5.65 14.88
N THR A 90 -1.13 5.69 15.66
CA THR A 90 -1.47 4.63 16.63
C THR A 90 -2.31 3.51 16.02
N LEU A 91 -2.68 3.63 14.74
CA LEU A 91 -3.50 2.64 14.05
C LEU A 91 -2.80 1.28 13.92
N ASP A 92 -3.58 0.21 13.92
CA ASP A 92 -3.13 -1.09 13.44
C ASP A 92 -3.14 -1.10 11.92
N TYR A 93 -2.06 -0.60 11.33
CA TYR A 93 -1.93 -0.41 9.88
C TYR A 93 -1.21 -1.58 9.20
N VAL A 94 -1.54 -1.79 7.92
CA VAL A 94 -0.68 -2.46 6.94
C VAL A 94 -0.53 -1.55 5.72
N LEU A 95 0.69 -1.13 5.43
CA LEU A 95 1.03 -0.31 4.27
C LEU A 95 1.53 -1.23 3.15
N LEU A 96 0.78 -1.33 2.06
CA LEU A 96 1.09 -2.18 0.92
C LEU A 96 1.87 -1.38 -0.13
N ARG A 97 3.15 -1.69 -0.33
CA ARG A 97 4.04 -1.12 -1.37
C ARG A 97 3.88 -1.92 -2.65
N ILE A 98 2.82 -1.64 -3.40
CA ILE A 98 2.38 -2.43 -4.55
C ILE A 98 3.13 -1.99 -5.81
N THR A 99 3.76 -2.92 -6.52
CA THR A 99 4.42 -2.67 -7.81
C THR A 99 3.42 -2.51 -8.95
N TRP A 100 3.87 -2.48 -10.22
CA TRP A 100 2.99 -2.29 -11.38
C TRP A 100 1.93 -3.38 -11.49
N MET A 101 0.67 -2.97 -11.58
CA MET A 101 -0.46 -3.90 -11.59
C MET A 101 -1.01 -4.16 -13.00
N TYR A 102 -1.34 -5.42 -13.28
CA TYR A 102 -2.05 -5.85 -14.48
C TYR A 102 -3.23 -6.76 -14.12
N ASN A 103 -4.02 -7.18 -15.12
CA ASN A 103 -5.18 -8.06 -14.89
C ASN A 103 -4.85 -9.48 -15.37
N ASP A 104 -4.88 -10.44 -14.48
CA ASP A 104 -4.81 -11.87 -14.81
C ASP A 104 -5.35 -12.70 -13.63
N ALA A 105 -6.50 -13.33 -13.84
CA ALA A 105 -7.17 -14.10 -12.81
C ALA A 105 -6.47 -15.45 -12.50
N GLN A 106 -5.50 -15.86 -13.30
CA GLN A 106 -4.76 -17.11 -13.10
C GLN A 106 -3.52 -16.93 -12.23
N HIS A 107 -2.99 -15.71 -12.14
CA HIS A 107 -1.79 -15.37 -11.37
C HIS A 107 -2.17 -14.55 -10.12
N THR A 108 -2.65 -15.24 -9.08
CA THR A 108 -3.09 -14.58 -7.83
C THR A 108 -2.07 -14.67 -6.70
N GLN A 109 -0.95 -15.35 -6.91
CA GLN A 109 0.10 -15.48 -5.91
C GLN A 109 0.84 -14.15 -5.75
N VAL A 110 1.14 -13.79 -4.49
CA VAL A 110 1.96 -12.63 -4.16
C VAL A 110 3.20 -13.05 -3.37
N HIS A 111 4.32 -12.39 -3.66
CA HIS A 111 5.51 -12.41 -2.84
C HIS A 111 5.52 -11.16 -1.98
N LEU A 112 5.75 -11.33 -0.67
CA LEU A 112 5.76 -10.24 0.30
C LEU A 112 7.16 -10.03 0.87
N THR A 113 7.59 -8.78 0.91
CA THR A 113 8.84 -8.39 1.59
C THR A 113 8.52 -7.40 2.71
N THR A 114 9.13 -7.58 3.88
CA THR A 114 8.98 -6.62 4.99
C THR A 114 9.87 -5.39 4.79
N LYS A 115 9.67 -4.36 5.60
CA LYS A 115 10.52 -3.16 5.60
C LYS A 115 11.97 -3.52 5.84
N GLY A 116 12.87 -3.02 5.01
CA GLY A 116 14.32 -3.28 5.08
C GLY A 116 14.78 -4.50 4.27
N GLN A 117 13.89 -5.29 3.71
CA GLN A 117 14.24 -6.35 2.76
C GLN A 117 14.29 -5.80 1.33
N PRO A 118 15.19 -6.34 0.47
CA PRO A 118 15.21 -6.04 -0.96
C PRO A 118 13.87 -6.35 -1.62
N PHE A 119 13.46 -5.50 -2.57
CA PHE A 119 12.28 -5.68 -3.40
C PHE A 119 12.69 -5.70 -4.88
N THR A 120 12.40 -6.78 -5.57
CA THR A 120 12.89 -7.04 -6.93
C THR A 120 11.80 -7.22 -7.98
N GLU A 121 10.57 -7.49 -7.58
CA GLU A 121 9.44 -7.85 -8.44
C GLU A 121 8.95 -6.64 -9.25
N SER A 122 8.79 -6.87 -10.57
CA SER A 122 8.42 -5.81 -11.50
C SER A 122 6.92 -5.61 -11.68
N GLN A 123 6.12 -6.63 -11.37
CA GLN A 123 4.66 -6.61 -11.58
C GLN A 123 3.92 -7.42 -10.52
N VAL A 124 2.59 -7.23 -10.47
CA VAL A 124 1.65 -8.04 -9.68
C VAL A 124 0.25 -7.94 -10.29
N THR A 125 -0.59 -8.95 -10.12
CA THR A 125 -1.98 -8.88 -10.58
C THR A 125 -2.85 -8.10 -9.60
N ARG A 126 -3.90 -7.43 -10.11
CA ARG A 126 -4.92 -6.81 -9.26
C ARG A 126 -5.69 -7.84 -8.44
N GLU A 127 -5.89 -9.01 -9.02
CA GLU A 127 -6.53 -10.15 -8.37
C GLU A 127 -5.70 -10.65 -7.17
N GLY A 128 -4.37 -10.76 -7.32
CA GLY A 128 -3.47 -11.12 -6.21
C GLY A 128 -3.49 -10.09 -5.09
N VAL A 129 -3.47 -8.79 -5.44
CA VAL A 129 -3.60 -7.72 -4.44
C VAL A 129 -4.96 -7.76 -3.74
N ALA A 130 -6.06 -7.98 -4.47
CA ALA A 130 -7.39 -8.07 -3.89
C ALA A 130 -7.52 -9.27 -2.94
N GLN A 131 -6.92 -10.42 -3.31
CA GLN A 131 -6.87 -11.59 -2.44
C GLN A 131 -6.06 -11.31 -1.17
N LEU A 132 -4.89 -10.65 -1.29
CA LEU A 132 -4.08 -10.26 -0.13
C LEU A 132 -4.86 -9.34 0.82
N VAL A 133 -5.53 -8.30 0.30
CA VAL A 133 -6.36 -7.41 1.12
C VAL A 133 -7.46 -8.19 1.83
N THR A 134 -8.11 -9.12 1.14
CA THR A 134 -9.13 -9.99 1.74
C THR A 134 -8.55 -10.87 2.85
N ASP A 135 -7.39 -11.45 2.63
CA ASP A 135 -6.72 -12.33 3.60
C ASP A 135 -6.25 -11.55 4.84
N LEU A 136 -5.80 -10.30 4.68
CA LEU A 136 -5.49 -9.39 5.78
C LEU A 136 -6.74 -9.00 6.60
N LEU A 137 -7.88 -8.79 5.93
CA LEU A 137 -9.15 -8.43 6.58
C LEU A 137 -9.79 -9.61 7.32
N THR A 138 -9.58 -10.83 6.82
CA THR A 138 -10.16 -12.06 7.39
C THR A 138 -9.25 -12.78 8.37
N GLY A 139 -8.04 -12.25 8.62
CA GLY A 139 -7.07 -12.83 9.54
C GLY A 139 -6.35 -14.09 9.02
N LYS A 140 -6.42 -14.37 7.71
CA LYS A 140 -5.61 -15.42 7.10
C LYS A 140 -4.14 -15.01 6.96
N GLN A 141 -3.88 -13.70 6.84
CA GLN A 141 -2.56 -13.07 6.92
C GLN A 141 -2.53 -12.18 8.16
N ASP A 142 -1.54 -12.41 9.03
CA ASP A 142 -1.45 -11.80 10.36
C ASP A 142 -0.27 -10.82 10.43
N TYR A 143 -0.46 -9.66 9.79
CA TYR A 143 0.51 -8.55 9.81
C TYR A 143 -0.08 -7.35 10.55
N HIS A 144 0.66 -6.82 11.52
CA HIS A 144 0.27 -5.68 12.34
C HIS A 144 1.37 -4.62 12.33
N ARG A 145 1.01 -3.38 12.02
CA ARG A 145 1.92 -2.22 11.96
C ARG A 145 3.13 -2.47 11.06
N GLU A 146 2.86 -3.08 9.90
CA GLU A 146 3.87 -3.50 8.94
C GLU A 146 3.75 -2.75 7.61
N SER A 147 4.91 -2.56 6.95
CA SER A 147 5.00 -2.07 5.58
C SER A 147 5.50 -3.20 4.68
N LEU A 148 4.64 -3.69 3.80
CA LEU A 148 4.86 -4.86 2.96
C LEU A 148 5.08 -4.47 1.50
N GLY A 149 6.19 -4.90 0.89
CA GLY A 149 6.37 -4.93 -0.54
C GLY A 149 5.50 -6.04 -1.13
N VAL A 150 4.79 -5.73 -2.22
CA VAL A 150 3.83 -6.65 -2.85
C VAL A 150 4.17 -6.80 -4.32
N GLY A 151 4.65 -7.97 -4.71
CA GLY A 151 5.00 -8.35 -6.06
C GLY A 151 4.54 -9.75 -6.42
N GLU A 152 4.61 -10.11 -7.69
CA GLU A 152 4.36 -11.46 -8.16
C GLU A 152 5.65 -12.27 -8.13
N PRO A 153 5.64 -13.51 -7.62
CA PRO A 153 6.84 -14.38 -7.60
C PRO A 153 7.46 -14.50 -9.00
N ASP A 154 8.79 -14.66 -9.05
CA ASP A 154 9.56 -14.93 -10.27
C ASP A 154 9.49 -13.81 -11.34
N THR A 155 9.14 -12.59 -10.96
CA THR A 155 9.07 -11.42 -11.85
C THR A 155 10.19 -10.40 -11.64
N ALA A 156 11.36 -10.83 -11.17
CA ALA A 156 12.54 -9.97 -11.01
C ALA A 156 13.14 -9.56 -12.38
N TRP A 157 12.30 -8.99 -13.25
CA TRP A 157 12.63 -8.58 -14.61
C TRP A 157 13.03 -7.10 -14.65
N ARG A 158 13.60 -6.69 -15.79
CA ARG A 158 14.02 -5.30 -16.00
C ARG A 158 12.84 -4.31 -15.96
N LYS A 159 11.66 -4.73 -16.43
CA LYS A 159 10.42 -3.95 -16.46
C LYS A 159 9.22 -4.90 -16.46
N PRO A 160 7.99 -4.40 -16.17
CA PRO A 160 6.79 -5.23 -16.31
C PRO A 160 6.61 -5.79 -17.71
N SER A 161 6.02 -6.97 -17.83
CA SER A 161 5.88 -7.70 -19.12
C SER A 161 5.00 -6.97 -20.14
N PHE A 162 4.17 -6.05 -19.69
CA PHE A 162 3.21 -5.28 -20.51
C PHE A 162 3.70 -3.86 -20.89
N TYR A 163 5.01 -3.59 -20.67
CA TYR A 163 5.69 -2.34 -21.08
C TYR A 163 6.68 -2.57 -22.22
#